data_b0c4953f41ad1b957570b886b4562d65
#
_entry.id   b0c4953f41ad1b957570b886b4562d65
#
_cell.length_a   1.000
_cell.length_b   1.000
_cell.length_c   1.000
_cell.angle_alpha   90.00
_cell.angle_beta   90.00
_cell.angle_gamma   90.00
#
_symmetry.space_group_name_H-M   'P 1'
#
loop_
_entity.id
_entity.type
_entity.pdbx_description
1 polymer ?
#
loop_
_entity_poly.entity_id
_entity_poly.type
_entity_poly.pdbx_seq_one_letter_code
_entity_poly.pdbx_strand_id
1 'polypeptide(L)'
;MAKVTADKLARFRPQTRNANRHTQRGMGQLEASMRKYGYVTPMTAAADGEIIDGSARAETGATVFGDDVLVVHHDGTKPVIMVRDDIPSADTPEAREISIAANRIAQVNLDFDPEVLLGDLQAGIDLEQFWRQDELDVLLADLTPKTTGDTPAEIDRAEELRQLWNVQPGQLWQLGEHRLICGDCTDAATVARMMGGERAACMWTDPPYGVSYVGKTRDALTIENDGADDLPALLAGFLAAANTALAPGAPFYIAHPPGARCLTFGNAIVAAGWQLHETLVWVKDSMVLGHSDYHYKHEPIYYGWLPGEGRSGRGDHAGSKWYGNNAQVSVFEISRPKRSEEHPTMKPPELVEAMLCNSTKAGDIVYEPFSGSGTTIIACENLSRRCRAVEISAA
;
A
#
# COMPACT_ATOMS: atom_id res chain seq x y z
N MET A 1 45.29 -16.69 -12.15
CA MET A 1 44.51 -17.67 -12.94
C MET A 1 43.46 -18.27 -12.06
N ALA A 2 42.24 -18.37 -12.50
CA ALA A 2 41.20 -19.07 -11.76
C ALA A 2 41.58 -20.54 -11.56
N LYS A 3 41.46 -21.06 -10.35
CA LYS A 3 41.75 -22.45 -9.99
C LYS A 3 40.44 -23.17 -9.75
N VAL A 4 40.22 -24.27 -10.43
CA VAL A 4 39.08 -25.16 -10.21
C VAL A 4 39.52 -26.34 -9.36
N THR A 5 38.81 -26.61 -8.27
CA THR A 5 39.09 -27.73 -7.34
C THR A 5 37.80 -28.49 -7.03
N ALA A 6 37.89 -29.80 -6.83
CA ALA A 6 36.81 -30.57 -6.20
C ALA A 6 36.87 -30.36 -4.70
N ASP A 7 35.70 -30.22 -4.08
CA ASP A 7 35.55 -30.04 -2.64
C ASP A 7 34.19 -30.56 -2.14
N LYS A 8 33.90 -30.39 -0.87
CA LYS A 8 32.64 -30.78 -0.25
C LYS A 8 31.78 -29.56 0.05
N LEU A 9 30.48 -29.67 -0.21
CA LEU A 9 29.51 -28.61 0.07
C LEU A 9 29.44 -28.32 1.60
N ALA A 10 29.63 -29.33 2.43
CA ALA A 10 29.67 -29.19 3.88
C ALA A 10 30.79 -28.25 4.43
N ARG A 11 31.75 -27.86 3.59
CA ARG A 11 32.71 -26.80 3.93
C ARG A 11 32.18 -25.41 3.87
N PHE A 12 31.06 -25.25 3.20
CA PHE A 12 30.39 -23.95 3.00
C PHE A 12 29.18 -23.87 3.91
N ARG A 13 29.09 -22.80 4.69
CA ARG A 13 27.99 -22.58 5.62
C ARG A 13 26.97 -21.60 5.05
N PRO A 14 25.68 -21.75 5.38
CA PRO A 14 24.68 -20.76 5.05
C PRO A 14 25.05 -19.38 5.59
N GLN A 15 24.58 -18.33 4.94
CA GLN A 15 24.74 -16.95 5.37
C GLN A 15 24.08 -16.74 6.74
N THR A 16 24.84 -16.19 7.69
CA THR A 16 24.38 -15.97 9.08
C THR A 16 23.35 -14.84 9.16
N ARG A 17 23.47 -13.86 8.28
CA ARG A 17 22.53 -12.72 8.14
C ARG A 17 21.93 -12.74 6.75
N ASN A 18 20.98 -13.63 6.50
CA ASN A 18 20.32 -13.75 5.22
C ASN A 18 19.01 -12.95 5.22
N ALA A 19 18.98 -11.84 4.49
CA ALA A 19 17.78 -11.03 4.30
C ALA A 19 16.71 -11.72 3.44
N ASN A 20 17.06 -12.81 2.73
CA ASN A 20 16.12 -13.53 1.88
C ASN A 20 15.40 -14.62 2.67
N ARG A 21 14.07 -14.52 2.76
CA ARG A 21 13.19 -15.61 3.22
C ARG A 21 12.72 -16.42 2.02
N HIS A 22 12.90 -17.73 2.10
CA HIS A 22 12.49 -18.63 1.02
C HIS A 22 11.08 -19.16 1.26
N THR A 23 10.20 -19.01 0.26
CA THR A 23 8.83 -19.50 0.36
C THR A 23 8.80 -21.02 0.17
N GLN A 24 7.90 -21.73 0.85
CA GLN A 24 7.74 -23.18 0.69
C GLN A 24 7.47 -23.57 -0.78
N ARG A 25 6.69 -22.75 -1.49
CA ARG A 25 6.42 -22.92 -2.94
C ARG A 25 7.70 -22.76 -3.76
N GLY A 26 8.49 -21.74 -3.48
CA GLY A 26 9.75 -21.47 -4.17
C GLY A 26 10.78 -22.57 -3.97
N MET A 27 10.93 -23.07 -2.74
CA MET A 27 11.80 -24.20 -2.45
C MET A 27 11.38 -25.49 -3.19
N GLY A 28 10.08 -25.80 -3.22
CA GLY A 28 9.55 -26.93 -3.99
C GLY A 28 9.79 -26.82 -5.50
N GLN A 29 9.65 -25.61 -6.07
CA GLN A 29 9.97 -25.36 -7.48
C GLN A 29 11.46 -25.46 -7.76
N LEU A 30 12.31 -25.00 -6.85
CA LEU A 30 13.77 -25.12 -6.97
C LEU A 30 14.20 -26.58 -6.97
N GLU A 31 13.68 -27.38 -6.04
CA GLU A 31 13.97 -28.82 -5.97
C GLU A 31 13.51 -29.55 -7.25
N ALA A 32 12.30 -29.30 -7.71
CA ALA A 32 11.78 -29.91 -8.94
C ALA A 32 12.63 -29.52 -10.17
N SER A 33 13.07 -28.27 -10.26
CA SER A 33 13.95 -27.78 -11.31
C SER A 33 15.33 -28.45 -11.28
N MET A 34 15.92 -28.55 -10.08
CA MET A 34 17.23 -29.22 -9.91
C MET A 34 17.16 -30.70 -10.26
N ARG A 35 16.10 -31.39 -9.89
CA ARG A 35 15.90 -32.81 -10.26
C ARG A 35 15.72 -33.00 -11.77
N LYS A 36 15.06 -32.05 -12.45
CA LYS A 36 14.76 -32.16 -13.89
C LYS A 36 15.92 -31.70 -14.77
N TYR A 37 16.53 -30.57 -14.43
CA TYR A 37 17.50 -29.89 -15.31
C TYR A 37 18.93 -29.88 -14.78
N GLY A 38 19.20 -30.43 -13.62
CA GLY A 38 20.50 -30.37 -12.98
C GLY A 38 20.80 -28.99 -12.36
N TYR A 39 22.07 -28.75 -12.10
CA TYR A 39 22.55 -27.50 -11.52
C TYR A 39 22.65 -26.42 -12.58
N VAL A 40 21.89 -25.35 -12.48
CA VAL A 40 21.79 -24.31 -13.51
C VAL A 40 22.55 -23.04 -13.12
N THR A 41 22.45 -22.61 -11.88
CA THR A 41 23.00 -21.33 -11.41
C THR A 41 24.02 -21.56 -10.31
N PRO A 42 25.28 -21.09 -10.44
CA PRO A 42 26.31 -21.27 -9.42
C PRO A 42 25.95 -20.52 -8.12
N MET A 43 26.60 -20.92 -7.04
CA MET A 43 26.60 -20.21 -5.76
C MET A 43 27.85 -19.36 -5.62
N THR A 44 27.80 -18.30 -4.81
CA THR A 44 28.95 -17.50 -4.47
C THR A 44 29.22 -17.56 -2.98
N ALA A 45 30.45 -17.81 -2.57
CA ALA A 45 30.88 -17.84 -1.18
C ALA A 45 32.06 -16.90 -0.94
N ALA A 46 32.15 -16.38 0.29
CA ALA A 46 33.30 -15.65 0.77
C ALA A 46 34.51 -16.59 1.00
N ALA A 47 35.69 -16.03 1.16
CA ALA A 47 36.93 -16.80 1.37
C ALA A 47 36.91 -17.64 2.65
N ASP A 48 36.10 -17.26 3.64
CA ASP A 48 35.91 -18.00 4.89
C ASP A 48 34.89 -19.15 4.79
N GLY A 49 34.30 -19.35 3.61
CA GLY A 49 33.32 -20.38 3.32
C GLY A 49 31.87 -20.02 3.63
N GLU A 50 31.55 -18.77 4.00
CA GLU A 50 30.16 -18.33 4.12
C GLU A 50 29.55 -18.06 2.75
N ILE A 51 28.35 -18.58 2.48
CA ILE A 51 27.64 -18.41 1.24
C ILE A 51 27.04 -17.00 1.19
N ILE A 52 27.45 -16.20 0.22
CA ILE A 52 26.94 -14.83 0.00
C ILE A 52 25.66 -14.87 -0.87
N ASP A 53 25.62 -15.74 -1.89
CA ASP A 53 24.47 -15.94 -2.75
C ASP A 53 24.23 -17.42 -3.01
N GLY A 54 22.96 -17.85 -2.90
CA GLY A 54 22.54 -19.20 -3.23
C GLY A 54 22.35 -20.14 -2.06
N SER A 55 22.05 -19.66 -0.86
CA SER A 55 21.80 -20.49 0.34
C SER A 55 20.71 -21.55 0.10
N ALA A 56 19.58 -21.20 -0.54
CA ALA A 56 18.55 -22.17 -0.93
C ALA A 56 19.07 -23.22 -1.93
N ARG A 57 19.94 -22.80 -2.84
CA ARG A 57 20.57 -23.74 -3.81
C ARG A 57 21.54 -24.70 -3.12
N ALA A 58 22.23 -24.26 -2.09
CA ALA A 58 23.10 -25.13 -1.30
C ALA A 58 22.31 -26.18 -0.54
N GLU A 59 21.27 -25.78 0.17
CA GLU A 59 20.39 -26.65 0.94
C GLU A 59 19.70 -27.70 0.05
N THR A 60 19.07 -27.25 -1.04
CA THR A 60 18.39 -28.12 -2.00
C THR A 60 19.38 -29.01 -2.74
N GLY A 61 20.54 -28.44 -3.15
CA GLY A 61 21.59 -29.15 -3.85
C GLY A 61 22.18 -30.29 -3.06
N ALA A 62 22.41 -30.11 -1.75
CA ALA A 62 22.88 -31.18 -0.87
C ALA A 62 21.91 -32.38 -0.85
N THR A 63 20.59 -32.10 -0.88
CA THR A 63 19.56 -33.15 -0.90
C THR A 63 19.46 -33.87 -2.23
N VAL A 64 19.64 -33.14 -3.36
CA VAL A 64 19.43 -33.67 -4.71
C VAL A 64 20.69 -34.33 -5.29
N PHE A 65 21.86 -33.73 -5.08
CA PHE A 65 23.13 -34.12 -5.73
C PHE A 65 24.18 -34.67 -4.76
N GLY A 66 23.95 -34.55 -3.45
CA GLY A 66 24.91 -34.89 -2.44
C GLY A 66 25.93 -33.78 -2.15
N ASP A 67 27.10 -34.15 -1.59
CA ASP A 67 28.04 -33.21 -0.97
C ASP A 67 29.22 -32.81 -1.88
N ASP A 68 29.35 -33.38 -3.06
CA ASP A 68 30.48 -33.11 -3.94
C ASP A 68 30.22 -31.82 -4.75
N VAL A 69 31.20 -30.88 -4.74
CA VAL A 69 31.11 -29.59 -5.45
C VAL A 69 32.37 -29.26 -6.22
N LEU A 70 32.23 -28.48 -7.28
CA LEU A 70 33.33 -27.83 -7.99
C LEU A 70 33.46 -26.38 -7.46
N VAL A 71 34.66 -26.06 -7.01
CA VAL A 71 34.94 -24.71 -6.45
C VAL A 71 35.88 -23.99 -7.43
N VAL A 72 35.44 -22.77 -7.82
CA VAL A 72 36.21 -21.85 -8.66
C VAL A 72 36.71 -20.71 -7.81
N HIS A 73 38.02 -20.62 -7.58
CA HIS A 73 38.62 -19.48 -6.89
C HIS A 73 38.96 -18.37 -7.86
N HIS A 74 38.40 -17.18 -7.69
CA HIS A 74 38.68 -16.01 -8.50
C HIS A 74 38.58 -14.72 -7.66
N ASP A 75 39.06 -13.62 -8.21
CA ASP A 75 39.17 -12.32 -7.55
C ASP A 75 38.02 -11.33 -7.89
N GLY A 76 36.98 -11.82 -8.53
CA GLY A 76 35.82 -11.01 -8.96
C GLY A 76 36.05 -10.11 -10.16
N THR A 77 37.25 -10.08 -10.73
CA THR A 77 37.60 -9.17 -11.83
C THR A 77 37.15 -9.66 -13.21
N LYS A 78 36.77 -10.94 -13.32
CA LYS A 78 36.33 -11.56 -14.59
C LYS A 78 35.03 -12.32 -14.36
N PRO A 79 34.13 -12.31 -15.36
CA PRO A 79 32.93 -13.15 -15.31
C PRO A 79 33.31 -14.64 -15.36
N VAL A 80 32.55 -15.47 -14.64
CA VAL A 80 32.60 -16.93 -14.68
C VAL A 80 31.43 -17.44 -15.52
N ILE A 81 31.72 -18.21 -16.57
CA ILE A 81 30.70 -18.82 -17.41
C ILE A 81 30.75 -20.34 -17.16
N MET A 82 29.62 -20.91 -16.74
CA MET A 82 29.43 -22.35 -16.63
C MET A 82 28.84 -22.85 -17.97
N VAL A 83 29.57 -23.63 -18.68
CA VAL A 83 29.12 -24.24 -19.96
C VAL A 83 28.52 -25.62 -19.68
N ARG A 84 27.31 -25.84 -20.16
CA ARG A 84 26.59 -27.13 -20.12
C ARG A 84 26.79 -27.87 -21.44
N ASP A 85 27.79 -28.76 -21.45
CA ASP A 85 28.14 -29.55 -22.66
C ASP A 85 27.05 -30.56 -23.05
N ASP A 86 26.14 -30.87 -22.13
CA ASP A 86 24.96 -31.71 -22.36
C ASP A 86 23.82 -30.98 -23.08
N ILE A 87 23.91 -29.66 -23.27
CA ILE A 87 22.92 -28.82 -23.96
C ILE A 87 23.56 -28.28 -25.25
N PRO A 88 23.22 -28.82 -26.42
CA PRO A 88 23.93 -28.50 -27.65
C PRO A 88 23.61 -27.11 -28.22
N SER A 89 22.47 -26.50 -27.86
CA SER A 89 22.06 -25.18 -28.32
C SER A 89 21.08 -24.52 -27.38
N ALA A 90 21.14 -23.20 -27.26
CA ALA A 90 20.18 -22.38 -26.50
C ALA A 90 18.75 -22.39 -27.11
N ASP A 91 18.60 -22.81 -28.36
CA ASP A 91 17.30 -22.89 -29.05
C ASP A 91 16.56 -24.21 -28.80
N THR A 92 17.16 -25.13 -28.09
CA THR A 92 16.49 -26.39 -27.75
C THR A 92 15.31 -26.13 -26.77
N PRO A 93 14.22 -26.92 -26.85
CA PRO A 93 13.12 -26.79 -25.89
C PRO A 93 13.59 -26.86 -24.43
N GLU A 94 14.53 -27.74 -24.13
CA GLU A 94 15.11 -27.92 -22.79
C GLU A 94 15.86 -26.66 -22.32
N ALA A 95 16.71 -26.07 -23.15
CA ALA A 95 17.42 -24.84 -22.84
C ALA A 95 16.45 -23.67 -22.57
N ARG A 96 15.37 -23.58 -23.34
CA ARG A 96 14.32 -22.59 -23.14
C ARG A 96 13.54 -22.81 -21.83
N GLU A 97 13.19 -24.05 -21.51
CA GLU A 97 12.58 -24.40 -20.25
C GLU A 97 13.48 -24.05 -19.05
N ILE A 98 14.76 -24.34 -19.12
CA ILE A 98 15.77 -23.96 -18.11
C ILE A 98 15.81 -22.46 -17.92
N SER A 99 15.85 -21.68 -19.01
CA SER A 99 15.88 -20.22 -18.96
C SER A 99 14.63 -19.66 -18.26
N ILE A 100 13.43 -20.17 -18.60
CA ILE A 100 12.17 -19.76 -17.98
C ILE A 100 12.16 -20.15 -16.50
N ALA A 101 12.54 -21.40 -16.18
CA ALA A 101 12.54 -21.89 -14.81
C ALA A 101 13.49 -21.08 -13.91
N ALA A 102 14.72 -20.81 -14.37
CA ALA A 102 15.70 -20.04 -13.62
C ALA A 102 15.19 -18.63 -13.25
N ASN A 103 14.63 -17.92 -14.23
CA ASN A 103 14.08 -16.58 -14.02
C ASN A 103 12.83 -16.60 -13.13
N ARG A 104 11.91 -17.54 -13.35
CA ARG A 104 10.65 -17.61 -12.59
C ARG A 104 10.87 -18.03 -11.14
N ILE A 105 11.77 -18.97 -10.87
CA ILE A 105 12.09 -19.41 -9.52
C ILE A 105 12.67 -18.24 -8.70
N ALA A 106 13.56 -17.44 -9.30
CA ALA A 106 14.09 -16.25 -8.65
C ALA A 106 13.00 -15.27 -8.24
N GLN A 107 11.97 -15.06 -9.07
CA GLN A 107 10.85 -14.16 -8.76
C GLN A 107 9.90 -14.68 -7.67
N VAL A 108 9.69 -15.98 -7.59
CA VAL A 108 8.70 -16.60 -6.66
C VAL A 108 9.31 -16.91 -5.29
N ASN A 109 10.63 -17.06 -5.24
CA ASN A 109 11.35 -17.54 -4.05
C ASN A 109 11.93 -16.42 -3.19
N LEU A 110 11.76 -15.16 -3.56
CA LEU A 110 12.34 -14.02 -2.84
C LEU A 110 11.24 -13.26 -2.11
N ASP A 111 11.33 -13.33 -0.78
CA ASP A 111 10.71 -12.41 0.14
C ASP A 111 11.82 -11.88 1.05
N PHE A 112 11.89 -10.57 1.26
CA PHE A 112 12.96 -9.98 2.06
C PHE A 112 12.57 -9.96 3.53
N ASP A 113 13.53 -10.29 4.41
CA ASP A 113 13.37 -10.19 5.86
C ASP A 113 13.60 -8.73 6.30
N PRO A 114 12.52 -8.01 6.70
CA PRO A 114 12.65 -6.61 7.07
C PRO A 114 13.56 -6.38 8.29
N GLU A 115 13.60 -7.31 9.26
CA GLU A 115 14.44 -7.18 10.46
C GLU A 115 15.93 -7.21 10.10
N VAL A 116 16.30 -8.08 9.17
CA VAL A 116 17.68 -8.17 8.70
C VAL A 116 18.06 -6.94 7.91
N LEU A 117 17.17 -6.44 7.00
CA LEU A 117 17.41 -5.21 6.23
C LEU A 117 17.55 -3.98 7.15
N LEU A 118 16.71 -3.86 8.18
CA LEU A 118 16.82 -2.78 9.16
C LEU A 118 18.16 -2.84 9.92
N GLY A 119 18.57 -4.04 10.32
CA GLY A 119 19.86 -4.26 10.96
C GLY A 119 21.05 -3.93 10.05
N ASP A 120 20.93 -4.16 8.74
CA ASP A 120 21.94 -3.82 7.74
C ASP A 120 22.03 -2.31 7.52
N LEU A 121 20.89 -1.61 7.45
CA LEU A 121 20.86 -0.13 7.43
C LEU A 121 21.50 0.47 8.69
N GLN A 122 21.19 -0.06 9.88
CA GLN A 122 21.80 0.38 11.14
C GLN A 122 23.30 0.10 11.20
N ALA A 123 23.76 -0.95 10.52
CA ALA A 123 25.19 -1.26 10.39
C ALA A 123 25.90 -0.38 9.33
N GLY A 124 25.20 0.54 8.67
CA GLY A 124 25.75 1.46 7.69
C GLY A 124 25.87 0.88 6.27
N ILE A 125 25.17 -0.19 5.96
CA ILE A 125 25.06 -0.73 4.60
C ILE A 125 24.17 0.19 3.79
N ASP A 126 24.67 0.72 2.69
CA ASP A 126 23.93 1.56 1.76
C ASP A 126 22.99 0.70 0.90
N LEU A 127 21.70 0.69 1.24
CA LEU A 127 20.67 -0.02 0.50
C LEU A 127 20.01 0.85 -0.59
N GLU A 128 20.23 2.19 -0.60
CA GLU A 128 19.61 3.10 -1.57
C GLU A 128 20.06 2.84 -3.00
N GLN A 129 21.21 2.23 -3.18
CA GLN A 129 21.67 1.80 -4.51
C GLN A 129 20.92 0.59 -5.09
N PHE A 130 20.13 -0.15 -4.28
CA PHE A 130 19.37 -1.34 -4.68
C PHE A 130 17.86 -1.13 -4.61
N TRP A 131 17.40 -0.26 -3.69
CA TRP A 131 16.00 0.09 -3.49
C TRP A 131 15.83 1.59 -3.50
N ARG A 132 14.72 2.07 -4.03
CA ARG A 132 14.30 3.44 -3.80
C ARG A 132 13.82 3.59 -2.36
N GLN A 133 13.86 4.80 -1.83
CA GLN A 133 13.46 5.06 -0.44
C GLN A 133 12.02 4.61 -0.16
N ASP A 134 11.10 4.85 -1.11
CA ASP A 134 9.71 4.44 -1.01
C ASP A 134 9.51 2.90 -0.97
N GLU A 135 10.38 2.14 -1.62
CA GLU A 135 10.40 0.67 -1.57
C GLU A 135 10.94 0.18 -0.22
N LEU A 136 11.97 0.81 0.32
CA LEU A 136 12.50 0.50 1.65
C LEU A 136 11.49 0.84 2.74
N ASP A 137 10.80 1.97 2.64
CA ASP A 137 9.75 2.38 3.57
C ASP A 137 8.62 1.34 3.64
N VAL A 138 8.21 0.78 2.50
CA VAL A 138 7.22 -0.31 2.43
C VAL A 138 7.75 -1.60 3.04
N LEU A 139 9.00 -1.98 2.73
CA LEU A 139 9.61 -3.20 3.25
C LEU A 139 9.82 -3.15 4.77
N LEU A 140 10.10 -1.98 5.33
CA LEU A 140 10.38 -1.76 6.75
C LEU A 140 9.15 -1.29 7.54
N ALA A 141 8.00 -1.09 6.91
CA ALA A 141 6.79 -0.52 7.52
C ALA A 141 6.32 -1.30 8.77
N ASP A 142 6.49 -2.61 8.79
CA ASP A 142 6.11 -3.45 9.93
C ASP A 142 7.10 -3.39 11.10
N LEU A 143 8.33 -2.92 10.87
CA LEU A 143 9.40 -2.83 11.87
C LEU A 143 9.65 -1.41 12.37
N THR A 144 9.28 -0.39 11.62
CA THR A 144 9.21 0.96 12.16
C THR A 144 8.19 0.92 13.29
N PRO A 145 8.56 1.28 14.54
CA PRO A 145 7.57 1.35 15.59
C PRO A 145 6.47 2.25 15.04
N LYS A 146 5.28 1.65 14.82
CA LYS A 146 4.05 2.42 14.61
C LYS A 146 3.99 3.31 15.82
N THR A 147 4.46 4.54 15.68
CA THR A 147 4.35 5.57 16.68
C THR A 147 2.84 5.76 16.85
N THR A 148 2.37 5.26 17.97
CA THR A 148 0.98 5.18 18.38
C THR A 148 0.25 3.98 17.74
N GLY A 149 0.07 2.92 18.56
CA GLY A 149 -0.99 1.96 18.29
C GLY A 149 -2.27 2.74 18.07
N ASP A 150 -3.07 2.29 17.09
CA ASP A 150 -4.39 2.83 16.80
C ASP A 150 -5.12 3.07 18.12
N THR A 151 -5.17 4.32 18.55
CA THR A 151 -5.94 4.69 19.73
C THR A 151 -7.39 4.63 19.27
N PRO A 152 -8.20 3.69 19.79
CA PRO A 152 -9.58 3.56 19.36
C PRO A 152 -10.27 4.89 19.46
N ALA A 153 -11.06 5.28 18.45
CA ALA A 153 -11.88 6.48 18.52
C ALA A 153 -12.78 6.39 19.76
N GLU A 154 -12.68 7.37 20.66
CA GLU A 154 -13.47 7.44 21.87
C GLU A 154 -14.84 8.10 21.59
N ILE A 155 -15.59 7.54 20.65
CA ILE A 155 -16.87 8.11 20.17
C ILE A 155 -17.89 8.21 21.33
N ASP A 156 -17.89 7.24 22.26
CA ASP A 156 -18.73 7.28 23.45
C ASP A 156 -18.44 8.48 24.37
N ARG A 157 -17.27 9.09 24.21
CA ARG A 157 -16.82 10.27 24.93
C ARG A 157 -16.77 11.53 24.08
N ALA A 158 -17.28 11.48 22.84
CA ALA A 158 -17.18 12.61 21.91
C ALA A 158 -17.79 13.89 22.50
N GLU A 159 -18.98 13.83 23.12
CA GLU A 159 -19.61 14.98 23.73
C GLU A 159 -18.85 15.48 24.98
N GLU A 160 -18.32 14.56 25.82
CA GLU A 160 -17.47 14.93 26.97
C GLU A 160 -16.21 15.66 26.50
N LEU A 161 -15.56 15.12 25.46
CA LEU A 161 -14.35 15.70 24.86
C LEU A 161 -14.63 17.02 24.16
N ARG A 162 -15.79 17.17 23.50
CA ARG A 162 -16.23 18.42 22.90
C ARG A 162 -16.36 19.52 23.98
N GLN A 163 -16.94 19.19 25.10
CA GLN A 163 -17.08 20.13 26.22
C GLN A 163 -15.74 20.45 26.89
N LEU A 164 -14.90 19.42 27.09
CA LEU A 164 -13.57 19.57 27.69
C LEU A 164 -12.68 20.52 26.85
N TRP A 165 -12.69 20.36 25.55
CA TRP A 165 -11.89 21.15 24.62
C TRP A 165 -12.62 22.38 24.09
N ASN A 166 -13.86 22.59 24.50
CA ASN A 166 -14.73 23.68 24.05
C ASN A 166 -14.77 23.82 22.53
N VAL A 167 -14.97 22.69 21.83
CA VAL A 167 -15.04 22.68 20.36
C VAL A 167 -16.29 23.38 19.87
N GLN A 168 -16.11 24.35 18.98
CA GLN A 168 -17.17 25.16 18.40
C GLN A 168 -17.09 25.15 16.86
N PRO A 169 -18.24 25.26 16.18
CA PRO A 169 -18.25 25.47 14.73
C PRO A 169 -17.39 26.68 14.32
N GLY A 170 -16.64 26.52 13.25
CA GLY A 170 -15.73 27.52 12.72
C GLY A 170 -14.33 27.51 13.34
N GLN A 171 -14.05 26.72 14.36
CA GLN A 171 -12.70 26.62 14.91
C GLN A 171 -11.77 25.82 13.98
N LEU A 172 -10.56 26.33 13.83
CA LEU A 172 -9.46 25.65 13.13
C LEU A 172 -8.45 25.14 14.16
N TRP A 173 -8.23 23.84 14.15
CA TRP A 173 -7.31 23.14 15.05
C TRP A 173 -6.04 22.76 14.32
N GLN A 174 -4.90 22.91 14.99
CA GLN A 174 -3.60 22.43 14.54
C GLN A 174 -3.24 21.18 15.35
N LEU A 175 -3.09 20.05 14.67
CA LEU A 175 -2.76 18.75 15.25
C LEU A 175 -1.40 18.31 14.69
N GLY A 176 -0.30 18.68 15.36
CA GLY A 176 1.04 18.53 14.77
C GLY A 176 1.14 19.26 13.42
N GLU A 177 1.43 18.53 12.35
CA GLU A 177 1.49 19.07 10.99
C GLU A 177 0.12 19.09 10.27
N HIS A 178 -0.93 18.50 10.88
CA HIS A 178 -2.28 18.45 10.31
C HIS A 178 -3.11 19.67 10.72
N ARG A 179 -4.18 19.94 9.94
CA ARG A 179 -5.22 20.91 10.30
C ARG A 179 -6.59 20.28 10.19
N LEU A 180 -7.43 20.57 11.17
CA LEU A 180 -8.83 20.16 11.20
C LEU A 180 -9.68 21.40 11.46
N ILE A 181 -10.68 21.65 10.61
CA ILE A 181 -11.66 22.72 10.82
C ILE A 181 -13.03 22.11 11.11
N CYS A 182 -13.68 22.59 12.17
CA CYS A 182 -15.09 22.28 12.43
C CYS A 182 -15.95 23.19 11.55
N GLY A 183 -16.54 22.62 10.46
CA GLY A 183 -17.31 23.43 9.51
C GLY A 183 -17.84 22.65 8.32
N ASP A 184 -18.48 23.36 7.42
CA ASP A 184 -19.07 22.78 6.20
C ASP A 184 -18.04 22.71 5.06
N CYS A 185 -17.79 21.50 4.54
CA CYS A 185 -16.88 21.26 3.42
C CYS A 185 -17.41 21.75 2.08
N THR A 186 -18.69 22.14 1.97
CA THR A 186 -19.27 22.76 0.77
C THR A 186 -19.03 24.27 0.75
N ASP A 187 -18.68 24.88 1.87
CA ASP A 187 -18.34 26.31 1.95
C ASP A 187 -16.88 26.55 1.54
N ALA A 188 -16.71 27.18 0.38
CA ALA A 188 -15.39 27.50 -0.17
C ALA A 188 -14.53 28.37 0.75
N ALA A 189 -15.13 29.23 1.59
CA ALA A 189 -14.39 30.07 2.53
C ALA A 189 -13.82 29.24 3.68
N THR A 190 -14.59 28.29 4.20
CA THR A 190 -14.16 27.31 5.22
C THR A 190 -12.99 26.49 4.70
N VAL A 191 -13.11 25.93 3.49
CA VAL A 191 -12.06 25.13 2.85
C VAL A 191 -10.80 25.97 2.60
N ALA A 192 -10.94 27.18 2.06
CA ALA A 192 -9.80 28.08 1.81
C ALA A 192 -9.05 28.44 3.10
N ARG A 193 -9.78 28.66 4.19
CA ARG A 193 -9.20 28.97 5.50
C ARG A 193 -8.42 27.78 6.05
N MET A 194 -8.95 26.56 5.95
CA MET A 194 -8.32 25.33 6.36
C MET A 194 -7.05 25.06 5.55
N MET A 195 -7.11 25.25 4.21
CA MET A 195 -5.97 25.07 3.32
C MET A 195 -4.86 26.11 3.54
N GLY A 196 -5.19 27.34 3.96
CA GLY A 196 -4.20 28.38 4.25
C GLY A 196 -3.34 28.77 3.04
N GLY A 197 -3.91 28.70 1.82
CA GLY A 197 -3.22 29.01 0.56
C GLY A 197 -2.44 27.84 -0.04
N GLU A 198 -2.35 26.72 0.64
CA GLU A 198 -1.72 25.48 0.14
C GLU A 198 -2.70 24.73 -0.80
N ARG A 199 -2.17 23.78 -1.59
CA ARG A 199 -2.97 22.85 -2.38
C ARG A 199 -2.59 21.41 -2.06
N ALA A 200 -3.60 20.55 -1.93
CA ALA A 200 -3.38 19.14 -1.64
C ALA A 200 -2.97 18.36 -2.91
N ALA A 201 -2.05 17.43 -2.72
CA ALA A 201 -1.57 16.53 -3.77
C ALA A 201 -2.54 15.39 -4.06
N CYS A 202 -3.40 15.04 -3.09
CA CYS A 202 -4.37 13.95 -3.17
C CYS A 202 -5.60 14.27 -2.31
N MET A 203 -6.74 13.69 -2.66
CA MET A 203 -7.93 13.64 -1.80
C MET A 203 -8.29 12.19 -1.51
N TRP A 204 -8.55 11.89 -0.24
CA TRP A 204 -9.20 10.65 0.17
C TRP A 204 -10.40 11.00 1.03
N THR A 205 -11.57 10.38 0.79
CA THR A 205 -12.78 10.78 1.51
C THR A 205 -13.88 9.71 1.52
N ASP A 206 -14.71 9.76 2.57
CA ASP A 206 -15.87 8.89 2.81
C ASP A 206 -17.12 9.74 3.10
N PRO A 207 -17.75 10.34 2.09
CA PRO A 207 -18.90 11.20 2.29
C PRO A 207 -20.15 10.41 2.71
N PRO A 208 -21.17 11.05 3.32
CA PRO A 208 -22.45 10.42 3.62
C PRO A 208 -23.08 9.74 2.39
N TYR A 209 -23.71 8.57 2.61
CA TYR A 209 -24.24 7.74 1.51
C TYR A 209 -25.71 8.01 1.17
N GLY A 210 -26.37 8.95 1.84
CA GLY A 210 -27.79 9.28 1.63
C GLY A 210 -28.72 8.16 2.10
N VAL A 211 -28.35 7.45 3.15
CA VAL A 211 -29.12 6.31 3.69
C VAL A 211 -29.93 6.67 4.94
N SER A 212 -29.87 7.93 5.38
CA SER A 212 -30.49 8.39 6.64
C SER A 212 -30.07 7.48 7.80
N TYR A 213 -28.77 7.27 7.94
CA TYR A 213 -28.23 6.32 8.90
C TYR A 213 -28.59 6.75 10.33
N VAL A 214 -29.20 5.84 11.07
CA VAL A 214 -29.44 5.96 12.50
C VAL A 214 -28.67 4.85 13.19
N GLY A 215 -27.68 5.21 14.00
CA GLY A 215 -26.89 4.27 14.79
C GLY A 215 -27.80 3.40 15.67
N LYS A 216 -27.46 2.13 15.85
CA LYS A 216 -28.18 1.19 16.72
C LYS A 216 -27.77 1.31 18.20
N THR A 217 -26.89 2.22 18.52
CA THR A 217 -26.45 2.51 19.91
C THR A 217 -27.50 3.30 20.67
N ARG A 218 -27.39 3.32 22.02
CA ARG A 218 -28.37 3.94 22.93
C ARG A 218 -28.59 5.43 22.66
N ASP A 219 -27.62 6.11 22.03
CA ASP A 219 -27.63 7.55 21.72
C ASP A 219 -27.93 7.85 20.24
N ALA A 220 -28.34 6.82 19.45
CA ALA A 220 -28.84 6.93 18.07
C ALA A 220 -28.12 8.02 17.23
N LEU A 221 -26.78 7.94 17.13
CA LEU A 221 -25.97 8.90 16.36
C LEU A 221 -26.51 8.99 14.93
N THR A 222 -26.90 10.17 14.51
CA THR A 222 -27.33 10.47 13.15
C THR A 222 -26.20 11.19 12.42
N ILE A 223 -25.99 10.81 11.15
CA ILE A 223 -25.05 11.54 10.29
C ILE A 223 -25.78 12.77 9.75
N GLU A 224 -25.24 13.96 9.99
CA GLU A 224 -25.80 15.20 9.46
C GLU A 224 -25.75 15.17 7.92
N ASN A 225 -26.82 15.66 7.26
CA ASN A 225 -26.96 15.71 5.80
C ASN A 225 -26.96 14.34 5.08
N ASP A 226 -27.29 13.23 5.78
CA ASP A 226 -27.41 11.90 5.19
C ASP A 226 -28.81 11.63 4.58
N GLY A 227 -29.55 12.68 4.18
CA GLY A 227 -30.81 12.56 3.46
C GLY A 227 -30.58 12.21 1.98
N ALA A 228 -31.42 11.29 1.44
CA ALA A 228 -31.29 10.87 0.05
C ALA A 228 -31.54 12.03 -0.96
N ASP A 229 -32.40 12.97 -0.60
CA ASP A 229 -32.77 14.12 -1.44
C ASP A 229 -31.68 15.21 -1.44
N ASP A 230 -30.89 15.31 -0.39
CA ASP A 230 -29.85 16.33 -0.22
C ASP A 230 -28.48 15.87 -0.80
N LEU A 231 -28.30 14.57 -0.99
CA LEU A 231 -27.03 13.97 -1.42
C LEU A 231 -26.48 14.59 -2.74
N PRO A 232 -27.25 14.79 -3.82
CA PRO A 232 -26.72 15.40 -5.05
C PRO A 232 -26.16 16.80 -4.83
N ALA A 233 -26.83 17.63 -3.99
CA ALA A 233 -26.39 18.98 -3.68
C ALA A 233 -25.12 18.98 -2.81
N LEU A 234 -25.05 18.10 -1.82
CA LEU A 234 -23.85 17.88 -1.00
C LEU A 234 -22.65 17.49 -1.85
N LEU A 235 -22.81 16.47 -2.73
CA LEU A 235 -21.74 16.01 -3.61
C LEU A 235 -21.27 17.13 -4.54
N ALA A 236 -22.18 17.86 -5.18
CA ALA A 236 -21.83 18.98 -6.05
C ALA A 236 -21.10 20.10 -5.29
N GLY A 237 -21.56 20.43 -4.07
CA GLY A 237 -20.98 21.48 -3.24
C GLY A 237 -19.55 21.16 -2.81
N PHE A 238 -19.31 19.97 -2.22
CA PHE A 238 -17.96 19.64 -1.79
C PHE A 238 -16.97 19.46 -2.95
N LEU A 239 -17.41 18.88 -4.09
CA LEU A 239 -16.54 18.77 -5.28
C LEU A 239 -16.17 20.14 -5.84
N ALA A 240 -17.12 21.09 -5.84
CA ALA A 240 -16.84 22.48 -6.25
C ALA A 240 -15.80 23.14 -5.31
N ALA A 241 -15.95 22.99 -4.00
CA ALA A 241 -15.00 23.50 -3.02
C ALA A 241 -13.62 22.80 -3.14
N ALA A 242 -13.60 21.47 -3.35
CA ALA A 242 -12.40 20.68 -3.53
C ALA A 242 -11.57 21.10 -4.77
N ASN A 243 -12.19 21.62 -5.82
CA ASN A 243 -11.46 22.19 -6.98
C ASN A 243 -10.50 23.31 -6.57
N THR A 244 -10.78 24.04 -5.50
CA THR A 244 -9.89 25.10 -5.01
C THR A 244 -8.81 24.56 -4.08
N ALA A 245 -9.05 23.44 -3.41
CA ALA A 245 -8.16 22.81 -2.44
C ALA A 245 -7.12 21.92 -3.10
N LEU A 246 -7.44 21.30 -4.23
CA LEU A 246 -6.60 20.30 -4.89
C LEU A 246 -5.69 20.92 -5.95
N ALA A 247 -4.51 20.34 -6.10
CA ALA A 247 -3.61 20.69 -7.20
C ALA A 247 -4.15 20.15 -8.54
N PRO A 248 -3.86 20.81 -9.68
CA PRO A 248 -4.20 20.27 -11.00
C PRO A 248 -3.66 18.86 -11.19
N GLY A 249 -4.50 17.95 -11.72
CA GLY A 249 -4.16 16.52 -11.89
C GLY A 249 -4.03 15.75 -10.58
N ALA A 250 -4.44 16.27 -9.43
CA ALA A 250 -4.43 15.55 -8.17
C ALA A 250 -5.33 14.31 -8.24
N PRO A 251 -4.86 13.14 -7.81
CA PRO A 251 -5.68 11.95 -7.67
C PRO A 251 -6.69 12.11 -6.54
N PHE A 252 -7.82 11.40 -6.67
CA PHE A 252 -8.81 11.29 -5.62
C PHE A 252 -9.24 9.83 -5.38
N TYR A 253 -9.65 9.57 -4.15
CA TYR A 253 -10.31 8.35 -3.70
C TYR A 253 -11.59 8.76 -2.99
N ILE A 254 -12.74 8.32 -3.50
CA ILE A 254 -14.05 8.61 -2.92
C ILE A 254 -14.76 7.29 -2.64
N ALA A 255 -14.92 6.95 -1.37
CA ALA A 255 -15.74 5.83 -0.96
C ALA A 255 -17.21 6.10 -1.30
N HIS A 256 -17.93 5.08 -1.73
CA HIS A 256 -19.33 5.24 -2.14
C HIS A 256 -20.15 3.98 -1.86
N PRO A 257 -21.48 4.08 -1.75
CA PRO A 257 -22.33 2.91 -1.52
C PRO A 257 -22.33 1.99 -2.74
N PRO A 258 -22.43 0.67 -2.54
CA PRO A 258 -22.72 -0.26 -3.63
C PRO A 258 -24.17 -0.09 -4.13
N GLY A 259 -24.49 -0.71 -5.29
CA GLY A 259 -25.81 -0.67 -5.90
C GLY A 259 -26.10 0.65 -6.63
N ALA A 260 -27.37 0.94 -6.88
CA ALA A 260 -27.79 2.05 -7.77
C ALA A 260 -27.32 3.44 -7.31
N ARG A 261 -27.11 3.65 -6.01
CA ARG A 261 -26.66 4.93 -5.47
C ARG A 261 -25.25 5.31 -5.92
N CYS A 262 -24.41 4.35 -6.33
CA CYS A 262 -23.08 4.65 -6.88
C CYS A 262 -23.16 5.62 -8.09
N LEU A 263 -24.25 5.55 -8.86
CA LEU A 263 -24.47 6.42 -10.02
C LEU A 263 -24.55 7.89 -9.64
N THR A 264 -25.14 8.23 -8.47
CA THR A 264 -25.20 9.61 -7.98
C THR A 264 -23.80 10.17 -7.76
N PHE A 265 -22.91 9.38 -7.16
CA PHE A 265 -21.50 9.72 -6.93
C PHE A 265 -20.74 9.85 -8.26
N GLY A 266 -20.84 8.85 -9.13
CA GLY A 266 -20.17 8.88 -10.44
C GLY A 266 -20.61 10.06 -11.30
N ASN A 267 -21.91 10.34 -11.34
CA ASN A 267 -22.46 11.48 -12.09
C ASN A 267 -21.99 12.82 -11.54
N ALA A 268 -21.91 12.99 -10.21
CA ALA A 268 -21.40 14.20 -9.58
C ALA A 268 -19.93 14.44 -9.90
N ILE A 269 -19.08 13.38 -9.86
CA ILE A 269 -17.67 13.44 -10.23
C ILE A 269 -17.51 13.91 -11.68
N VAL A 270 -18.23 13.29 -12.60
CA VAL A 270 -18.20 13.64 -14.03
C VAL A 270 -18.71 15.06 -14.26
N ALA A 271 -19.80 15.46 -13.59
CA ALA A 271 -20.36 16.81 -13.68
C ALA A 271 -19.41 17.89 -13.13
N ALA A 272 -18.57 17.55 -12.14
CA ALA A 272 -17.51 18.44 -11.65
C ALA A 272 -16.33 18.56 -12.63
N GLY A 273 -16.36 17.86 -13.77
CA GLY A 273 -15.31 17.85 -14.77
C GLY A 273 -14.10 16.97 -14.40
N TRP A 274 -14.23 16.11 -13.39
CA TRP A 274 -13.15 15.23 -12.95
C TRP A 274 -13.13 13.95 -13.78
N GLN A 275 -11.95 13.36 -13.91
CA GLN A 275 -11.74 12.10 -14.63
C GLN A 275 -11.97 10.92 -13.69
N LEU A 276 -13.13 10.29 -13.79
CA LEU A 276 -13.35 8.99 -13.14
C LEU A 276 -12.64 7.90 -13.96
N HIS A 277 -11.79 7.10 -13.30
CA HIS A 277 -10.91 6.14 -13.98
C HIS A 277 -11.24 4.70 -13.63
N GLU A 278 -11.19 4.34 -12.34
CA GLU A 278 -11.37 2.98 -11.86
C GLU A 278 -12.29 2.92 -10.65
N THR A 279 -12.85 1.73 -10.41
CA THR A 279 -13.49 1.39 -9.15
C THR A 279 -12.57 0.40 -8.41
N LEU A 280 -12.11 0.79 -7.24
CA LEU A 280 -11.39 -0.05 -6.30
C LEU A 280 -12.39 -0.70 -5.35
N VAL A 281 -12.05 -1.86 -4.79
CA VAL A 281 -12.96 -2.63 -3.93
C VAL A 281 -12.24 -3.00 -2.65
N TRP A 282 -12.75 -2.53 -1.51
CA TRP A 282 -12.34 -3.02 -0.20
C TRP A 282 -13.19 -4.22 0.19
N VAL A 283 -12.57 -5.39 0.34
CA VAL A 283 -13.21 -6.63 0.80
C VAL A 283 -13.04 -6.75 2.31
N LYS A 284 -14.16 -6.88 3.02
CA LYS A 284 -14.22 -7.01 4.47
C LYS A 284 -14.10 -8.47 4.90
N ASP A 285 -13.67 -8.72 6.12
CA ASP A 285 -13.63 -10.06 6.74
C ASP A 285 -15.01 -10.67 6.92
N SER A 286 -16.03 -9.84 7.23
CA SER A 286 -17.42 -10.27 7.45
C SER A 286 -18.40 -9.53 6.54
N MET A 287 -19.52 -10.18 6.20
CA MET A 287 -20.62 -9.54 5.47
C MET A 287 -21.41 -8.58 6.37
N VAL A 288 -22.08 -7.61 5.75
CA VAL A 288 -23.06 -6.74 6.41
C VAL A 288 -24.45 -7.30 6.16
N LEU A 289 -25.15 -7.71 7.21
CA LEU A 289 -26.55 -8.13 7.12
C LEU A 289 -27.42 -6.93 6.72
N GLY A 290 -28.18 -7.09 5.64
CA GLY A 290 -29.08 -6.08 5.10
C GLY A 290 -30.31 -6.74 4.46
N HIS A 291 -31.18 -5.93 3.85
CA HIS A 291 -32.41 -6.37 3.18
C HIS A 291 -32.21 -6.70 1.70
N SER A 292 -30.95 -6.76 1.21
CA SER A 292 -30.64 -7.11 -0.18
C SER A 292 -30.58 -8.62 -0.36
N ASP A 293 -30.84 -9.10 -1.59
CA ASP A 293 -30.73 -10.53 -1.95
C ASP A 293 -29.33 -11.07 -1.74
N TYR A 294 -28.31 -10.22 -1.98
CA TYR A 294 -26.90 -10.50 -1.69
C TYR A 294 -26.41 -9.58 -0.57
N HIS A 295 -25.83 -10.16 0.48
CA HIS A 295 -25.21 -9.38 1.54
C HIS A 295 -23.85 -8.84 1.10
N TYR A 296 -23.66 -7.53 1.23
CA TYR A 296 -22.40 -6.90 0.85
C TYR A 296 -21.27 -7.29 1.80
N LYS A 297 -20.20 -7.82 1.22
CA LYS A 297 -18.92 -8.09 1.90
C LYS A 297 -17.84 -7.12 1.46
N HIS A 298 -18.19 -6.11 0.68
CA HIS A 298 -17.25 -5.14 0.14
C HIS A 298 -17.82 -3.72 0.17
N GLU A 299 -16.90 -2.75 0.07
CA GLU A 299 -17.23 -1.36 -0.23
C GLU A 299 -16.42 -0.90 -1.44
N PRO A 300 -17.06 -0.26 -2.41
CA PRO A 300 -16.39 0.28 -3.58
C PRO A 300 -15.85 1.69 -3.31
N ILE A 301 -14.76 2.05 -4.01
CA ILE A 301 -14.09 3.35 -3.92
C ILE A 301 -13.80 3.82 -5.33
N TYR A 302 -14.31 4.96 -5.72
CA TYR A 302 -13.95 5.59 -6.99
C TYR A 302 -12.55 6.19 -6.92
N TYR A 303 -11.77 5.89 -7.94
CA TYR A 303 -10.44 6.42 -8.17
C TYR A 303 -10.39 7.18 -9.48
N GLY A 304 -9.72 8.31 -9.48
CA GLY A 304 -9.53 9.14 -10.65
C GLY A 304 -8.67 10.36 -10.33
N TRP A 305 -8.77 11.41 -11.14
CA TRP A 305 -7.98 12.63 -10.95
C TRP A 305 -8.67 13.86 -11.49
N LEU A 306 -8.25 15.03 -11.00
CA LEU A 306 -8.67 16.31 -11.52
C LEU A 306 -8.05 16.58 -12.90
N PRO A 307 -8.68 17.42 -13.74
CA PRO A 307 -8.03 17.93 -14.95
C PRO A 307 -6.70 18.62 -14.60
N GLY A 308 -5.69 18.44 -15.46
CA GLY A 308 -4.38 19.08 -15.29
C GLY A 308 -3.26 18.34 -15.97
N GLU A 309 -2.05 18.91 -15.94
CA GLU A 309 -0.87 18.29 -16.54
C GLU A 309 -0.40 17.08 -15.70
N GLY A 310 0.13 16.06 -16.36
CA GLY A 310 0.85 14.95 -15.77
C GLY A 310 0.14 13.59 -15.74
N ARG A 311 -1.08 13.49 -16.31
CA ARG A 311 -1.72 12.19 -16.59
C ARG A 311 -2.32 12.19 -17.97
N SER A 312 -1.65 11.54 -18.88
CA SER A 312 -2.19 11.11 -20.16
C SER A 312 -2.36 9.60 -20.10
N GLY A 313 -3.43 9.12 -20.62
CA GLY A 313 -3.87 7.75 -20.85
C GLY A 313 -2.99 6.54 -20.53
N ARG A 314 -3.53 5.41 -20.83
CA ARG A 314 -3.00 4.07 -20.57
C ARG A 314 -1.55 3.90 -21.06
N GLY A 315 -0.62 3.66 -20.15
CA GLY A 315 0.78 3.33 -20.45
C GLY A 315 1.79 4.41 -20.10
N ASP A 316 1.36 5.63 -19.78
CA ASP A 316 2.27 6.64 -19.27
C ASP A 316 2.31 6.62 -17.74
N HIS A 317 2.97 5.59 -17.18
CA HIS A 317 3.32 5.55 -15.76
C HIS A 317 4.37 6.61 -15.38
N ALA A 318 4.89 7.34 -16.35
CA ALA A 318 5.73 8.52 -16.17
C ALA A 318 4.94 9.77 -15.76
N GLY A 319 3.61 9.70 -15.70
CA GLY A 319 2.79 10.73 -15.10
C GLY A 319 3.17 10.93 -13.64
N SER A 320 3.60 12.12 -13.31
CA SER A 320 4.29 12.56 -12.09
C SER A 320 3.54 12.33 -10.75
N LYS A 321 2.41 11.61 -10.69
CA LYS A 321 1.55 11.46 -9.50
C LYS A 321 1.12 10.03 -9.20
N TRP A 322 1.73 9.04 -9.82
CA TRP A 322 1.62 7.64 -9.45
C TRP A 322 2.96 7.15 -8.92
N TYR A 323 2.99 6.72 -7.68
CA TYR A 323 4.18 6.25 -6.97
C TYR A 323 4.12 4.75 -6.68
N GLY A 324 2.97 4.12 -6.91
CA GLY A 324 2.81 2.67 -6.80
C GLY A 324 3.56 1.89 -7.88
N ASN A 325 3.85 0.63 -7.61
CA ASN A 325 4.46 -0.28 -8.57
C ASN A 325 3.42 -0.89 -9.54
N ASN A 326 3.88 -1.70 -10.51
CA ASN A 326 3.02 -2.36 -11.51
C ASN A 326 2.23 -3.58 -10.97
N ALA A 327 2.43 -3.95 -9.69
CA ALA A 327 1.74 -5.07 -9.05
C ALA A 327 0.49 -4.64 -8.26
N GLN A 328 0.16 -3.33 -8.24
CA GLN A 328 -1.02 -2.82 -7.57
C GLN A 328 -2.29 -3.40 -8.20
N VAL A 329 -3.21 -3.81 -7.34
CA VAL A 329 -4.48 -4.42 -7.73
C VAL A 329 -5.66 -3.57 -7.27
N SER A 330 -6.81 -3.73 -7.92
CA SER A 330 -8.03 -2.97 -7.58
C SER A 330 -8.83 -3.55 -6.41
N VAL A 331 -8.36 -4.63 -5.79
CA VAL A 331 -9.05 -5.30 -4.68
C VAL A 331 -8.15 -5.29 -3.45
N PHE A 332 -8.66 -4.77 -2.33
CA PHE A 332 -7.97 -4.66 -1.05
C PHE A 332 -8.67 -5.57 -0.03
N GLU A 333 -7.99 -6.62 0.42
CA GLU A 333 -8.46 -7.53 1.45
C GLU A 333 -7.89 -7.09 2.80
N ILE A 334 -8.58 -6.18 3.48
CA ILE A 334 -8.15 -5.59 4.75
C ILE A 334 -9.25 -5.80 5.78
N SER A 335 -8.89 -6.38 6.93
CA SER A 335 -9.83 -6.64 8.02
C SER A 335 -10.35 -5.34 8.63
N ARG A 336 -11.58 -5.37 9.12
CA ARG A 336 -12.09 -4.24 9.92
C ARG A 336 -11.35 -4.15 11.25
N PRO A 337 -11.23 -2.93 11.84
CA PRO A 337 -10.77 -2.79 13.22
C PRO A 337 -11.65 -3.61 14.17
N LYS A 338 -11.06 -4.45 15.03
CA LYS A 338 -11.79 -5.39 15.92
C LYS A 338 -12.76 -4.72 16.90
N ARG A 339 -12.61 -3.42 17.17
CA ARG A 339 -13.51 -2.61 18.01
C ARG A 339 -14.61 -1.88 17.24
N SER A 340 -14.71 -2.06 15.92
CA SER A 340 -15.74 -1.41 15.11
C SER A 340 -17.06 -2.18 15.06
N GLU A 341 -17.27 -3.21 15.88
CA GLU A 341 -18.57 -3.89 15.99
C GLU A 341 -19.66 -2.93 16.49
N GLU A 342 -19.28 -1.91 17.27
CA GLU A 342 -20.16 -0.84 17.76
C GLU A 342 -20.29 0.34 16.77
N HIS A 343 -19.31 0.51 15.85
CA HIS A 343 -19.27 1.59 14.84
C HIS A 343 -18.94 1.04 13.44
N PRO A 344 -19.94 0.49 12.72
CA PRO A 344 -19.73 -0.26 11.47
C PRO A 344 -19.26 0.58 10.27
N THR A 345 -19.13 1.90 10.40
CA THR A 345 -18.83 2.83 9.31
C THR A 345 -17.35 3.25 9.23
N MET A 346 -16.54 2.96 10.26
CA MET A 346 -15.12 3.35 10.25
C MET A 346 -14.32 2.58 9.19
N LYS A 347 -13.50 3.29 8.43
CA LYS A 347 -12.53 2.69 7.51
C LYS A 347 -11.23 2.37 8.28
N PRO A 348 -10.56 1.25 7.98
CA PRO A 348 -9.25 0.98 8.58
C PRO A 348 -8.18 1.94 8.03
N PRO A 349 -7.28 2.48 8.88
CA PRO A 349 -6.17 3.31 8.43
C PRO A 349 -5.33 2.66 7.33
N GLU A 350 -5.08 1.36 7.41
CA GLU A 350 -4.31 0.59 6.42
C GLU A 350 -4.91 0.67 5.00
N LEU A 351 -6.23 0.80 4.88
CA LEU A 351 -6.89 0.97 3.59
C LEU A 351 -6.55 2.33 2.97
N VAL A 352 -6.60 3.38 3.78
CA VAL A 352 -6.25 4.74 3.38
C VAL A 352 -4.77 4.82 3.05
N GLU A 353 -3.92 4.26 3.90
CA GLU A 353 -2.46 4.21 3.74
C GLU A 353 -2.06 3.56 2.41
N ALA A 354 -2.62 2.38 2.08
CA ALA A 354 -2.33 1.69 0.84
C ALA A 354 -2.61 2.55 -0.41
N MET A 355 -3.68 3.36 -0.38
CA MET A 355 -4.03 4.25 -1.48
C MET A 355 -3.16 5.52 -1.51
N LEU A 356 -2.86 6.10 -0.34
CA LEU A 356 -2.02 7.28 -0.23
C LEU A 356 -0.57 7.00 -0.65
N CYS A 357 -0.02 5.83 -0.34
CA CYS A 357 1.30 5.40 -0.82
C CYS A 357 1.40 5.40 -2.34
N ASN A 358 0.32 5.03 -3.05
CA ASN A 358 0.29 5.02 -4.50
C ASN A 358 0.17 6.42 -5.12
N SER A 359 -0.30 7.42 -4.38
CA SER A 359 -0.66 8.73 -4.93
C SER A 359 0.00 9.93 -4.27
N THR A 360 0.83 9.73 -3.23
CA THR A 360 1.50 10.79 -2.47
C THR A 360 2.90 10.38 -2.02
N LYS A 361 3.70 11.36 -1.64
CA LYS A 361 5.01 11.22 -1.00
C LYS A 361 4.98 11.78 0.42
N ALA A 362 5.99 11.45 1.23
CA ALA A 362 6.20 12.08 2.53
C ALA A 362 6.22 13.61 2.39
N GLY A 363 5.57 14.32 3.31
CA GLY A 363 5.41 15.76 3.30
C GLY A 363 4.30 16.30 2.40
N ASP A 364 3.69 15.49 1.52
CA ASP A 364 2.56 15.91 0.70
C ASP A 364 1.31 16.19 1.55
N ILE A 365 0.45 17.07 1.04
CA ILE A 365 -0.83 17.40 1.66
C ILE A 365 -1.91 16.49 1.10
N VAL A 366 -2.72 15.90 1.98
CA VAL A 366 -3.93 15.15 1.67
C VAL A 366 -5.13 15.94 2.16
N TYR A 367 -6.14 16.10 1.31
CA TYR A 367 -7.40 16.74 1.64
C TYR A 367 -8.47 15.70 2.02
N GLU A 368 -9.13 15.91 3.15
CA GLU A 368 -10.25 15.08 3.65
C GLU A 368 -11.44 15.97 4.00
N PRO A 369 -12.45 16.07 3.12
CA PRO A 369 -13.64 16.89 3.37
C PRO A 369 -14.63 16.33 4.40
N PHE A 370 -14.56 15.03 4.75
CA PHE A 370 -15.49 14.37 5.68
C PHE A 370 -14.68 13.53 6.70
N SER A 371 -14.05 14.22 7.64
CA SER A 371 -13.02 13.62 8.52
C SER A 371 -13.57 12.51 9.43
N GLY A 372 -14.81 12.63 9.87
CA GLY A 372 -15.43 11.66 10.78
C GLY A 372 -14.54 11.37 12.00
N SER A 373 -14.21 10.11 12.21
CA SER A 373 -13.35 9.64 13.31
C SER A 373 -11.86 9.98 13.16
N GLY A 374 -11.44 10.67 12.08
CA GLY A 374 -10.04 11.06 11.88
C GLY A 374 -9.14 10.00 11.27
N THR A 375 -9.68 8.93 10.68
CA THR A 375 -8.91 7.83 10.08
C THR A 375 -7.87 8.33 9.07
N THR A 376 -8.23 9.29 8.21
CA THR A 376 -7.31 9.87 7.22
C THR A 376 -6.20 10.69 7.88
N ILE A 377 -6.46 11.34 9.02
CA ILE A 377 -5.44 12.07 9.79
C ILE A 377 -4.42 11.07 10.34
N ILE A 378 -4.89 9.94 10.92
CA ILE A 378 -4.03 8.87 11.43
C ILE A 378 -3.18 8.27 10.31
N ALA A 379 -3.79 7.95 9.17
CA ALA A 379 -3.06 7.43 8.01
C ALA A 379 -1.99 8.41 7.49
N CYS A 380 -2.29 9.70 7.48
CA CYS A 380 -1.32 10.73 7.09
C CYS A 380 -0.16 10.83 8.09
N GLU A 381 -0.43 10.76 9.40
CA GLU A 381 0.61 10.77 10.42
C GLU A 381 1.53 9.56 10.27
N ASN A 382 0.96 8.35 10.15
CA ASN A 382 1.73 7.12 9.98
C ASN A 382 2.65 7.15 8.75
N LEU A 383 2.24 7.85 7.72
CA LEU A 383 2.97 7.97 6.45
C LEU A 383 3.81 9.26 6.33
N SER A 384 3.91 10.07 7.37
CA SER A 384 4.56 11.39 7.33
C SER A 384 4.00 12.33 6.25
N ARG A 385 2.69 12.27 5.98
CA ARG A 385 1.93 13.21 5.15
C ARG A 385 1.25 14.23 6.04
N ARG A 386 0.75 15.33 5.44
CA ARG A 386 0.03 16.39 6.15
C ARG A 386 -1.45 16.36 5.77
N CYS A 387 -2.34 16.13 6.71
CA CYS A 387 -3.77 16.16 6.45
C CYS A 387 -4.34 17.57 6.58
N ARG A 388 -5.29 17.91 5.70
CA ARG A 388 -6.14 19.09 5.76
C ARG A 388 -7.58 18.59 5.77
N ALA A 389 -8.21 18.59 6.94
CA ALA A 389 -9.47 17.92 7.18
C ALA A 389 -10.60 18.88 7.55
N VAL A 390 -11.81 18.54 7.15
CA VAL A 390 -13.05 19.25 7.52
C VAL A 390 -13.97 18.25 8.21
N GLU A 391 -14.60 18.67 9.30
CA GLU A 391 -15.64 17.91 9.98
C GLU A 391 -16.78 18.86 10.36
N ILE A 392 -18.02 18.50 10.00
CA ILE A 392 -19.17 19.35 10.26
C ILE A 392 -19.61 19.28 11.73
N SER A 393 -19.51 18.09 12.33
CA SER A 393 -19.85 17.87 13.73
C SER A 393 -18.77 18.43 14.65
N ALA A 394 -19.18 19.09 15.71
CA ALA A 394 -18.28 19.53 16.78
C ALA A 394 -18.05 18.44 17.86
N ALA A 395 -18.75 17.30 17.74
CA ALA A 395 -18.71 16.18 18.68
C ALA A 395 -17.99 14.96 18.10
#